data_ec84a5a94057d455e45e22178e34ee8b
#
_entry.id   ec84a5a94057d455e45e22178e34ee8b
#
_cell.length_a   1.000
_cell.length_b   1.000
_cell.length_c   1.000
_cell.angle_alpha   90.00
_cell.angle_beta   90.00
_cell.angle_gamma   90.00
#
_symmetry.space_group_name_H-M   'P 1'
#
loop_
_entity.id
_entity.type
_entity.pdbx_description
1 polymer ?
#
loop_
_entity_poly.entity_id
_entity_poly.type
_entity_poly.pdbx_seq_one_letter_code
_entity_poly.pdbx_strand_id
1 'polypeptide(L)'
;DGRMKWGYTIKELFMKKILSIFILSGLLLTGCYNTGEPRGKVLKIYNWADYIGEGVLEDFQAYYKEQTGEDIRIVYQTFDINEIMLTKIEKGHEDFDVVCPSEYIIERMLRKDLLLPIDTVFAHSPDYMNNVSPYIREQIAKLSQPGRPANQYAVCYMWGTAGILYNKAFVTEQEVDTWE
;
A
#
# COMPACT_ATOMS: atom_id res chain seq x y z
N ASP A 1 40.91 28.67 59.71
CA ASP A 1 39.45 28.34 59.53
C ASP A 1 38.94 28.47 58.09
N GLY A 2 39.79 28.18 57.13
CA GLY A 2 39.45 28.34 55.70
C GLY A 2 39.28 27.04 54.91
N ARG A 3 39.38 25.84 55.51
CA ARG A 3 39.43 24.57 54.77
C ARG A 3 38.10 23.84 54.60
N MET A 4 37.01 24.23 55.21
CA MET A 4 35.72 23.54 55.14
C MET A 4 34.73 24.10 54.08
N LYS A 5 34.95 25.28 53.54
CA LYS A 5 34.05 25.85 52.55
C LYS A 5 34.23 25.33 51.11
N TRP A 6 35.40 24.81 50.75
CA TRP A 6 35.68 24.35 49.39
C TRP A 6 35.07 22.99 49.04
N GLY A 7 34.91 22.09 50.03
CA GLY A 7 34.36 20.78 49.79
C GLY A 7 32.85 20.78 49.45
N TYR A 8 32.12 21.69 50.04
CA TYR A 8 30.67 21.82 49.81
C TYR A 8 30.39 22.43 48.40
N THR A 9 31.17 23.37 47.97
CA THR A 9 31.00 24.05 46.65
C THR A 9 31.25 23.09 45.48
N ILE A 10 32.23 22.19 45.60
CA ILE A 10 32.55 21.20 44.57
C ILE A 10 31.42 20.11 44.49
N LYS A 11 30.91 19.67 45.61
CA LYS A 11 29.79 18.71 45.65
C LYS A 11 28.50 19.31 45.08
N GLU A 12 28.18 20.56 45.40
CA GLU A 12 27.04 21.26 44.85
C GLU A 12 27.17 21.47 43.32
N LEU A 13 28.36 21.85 42.85
CA LEU A 13 28.61 22.00 41.40
C LEU A 13 28.49 20.67 40.66
N PHE A 14 28.98 19.60 41.26
CA PHE A 14 28.91 18.25 40.70
C PHE A 14 27.46 17.73 40.67
N MET A 15 26.69 17.92 41.75
CA MET A 15 25.26 17.57 41.80
C MET A 15 24.43 18.39 40.78
N LYS A 16 24.70 19.68 40.61
CA LYS A 16 24.01 20.52 39.62
C LYS A 16 24.31 20.07 38.19
N LYS A 17 25.55 19.67 37.90
CA LYS A 17 25.92 19.10 36.59
C LYS A 17 25.27 17.76 36.32
N ILE A 18 25.22 16.85 37.29
CA ILE A 18 24.53 15.56 37.16
C ILE A 18 23.03 15.77 36.98
N LEU A 19 22.42 16.65 37.76
CA LEU A 19 21.00 16.99 37.61
C LEU A 19 20.68 17.62 36.24
N SER A 20 21.56 18.47 35.73
CA SER A 20 21.40 19.04 34.36
C SER A 20 21.54 17.99 33.25
N ILE A 21 22.43 17.01 33.42
CA ILE A 21 22.58 15.89 32.47
C ILE A 21 21.33 15.00 32.50
N PHE A 22 20.76 14.72 33.67
CA PHE A 22 19.51 13.95 33.80
C PHE A 22 18.30 14.67 33.21
N ILE A 23 18.19 15.99 33.38
CA ILE A 23 17.13 16.80 32.79
C ILE A 23 17.30 16.84 31.25
N LEU A 24 18.53 16.98 30.73
CA LEU A 24 18.81 17.00 29.31
C LEU A 24 18.57 15.63 28.65
N SER A 25 18.90 14.51 29.33
CA SER A 25 18.61 13.16 28.85
C SER A 25 17.12 12.83 28.90
N GLY A 26 16.39 13.34 29.89
CA GLY A 26 14.92 13.22 29.97
C GLY A 26 14.20 13.93 28.83
N LEU A 27 14.70 15.08 28.39
CA LEU A 27 14.17 15.83 27.24
C LEU A 27 14.41 15.13 25.89
N LEU A 28 15.47 14.33 25.79
CA LEU A 28 15.75 13.55 24.56
C LEU A 28 14.88 12.29 24.43
N LEU A 29 14.28 11.79 25.51
CA LEU A 29 13.40 10.62 25.50
C LEU A 29 11.93 10.94 25.16
N THR A 30 11.54 12.20 25.13
CA THR A 30 10.17 12.62 24.76
C THR A 30 9.99 12.82 23.23
N GLY A 31 11.03 12.59 22.42
CA GLY A 31 11.06 12.85 20.97
C GLY A 31 10.34 11.86 20.07
N CYS A 32 9.76 10.77 20.59
CA CYS A 32 9.03 9.79 19.79
C CYS A 32 7.56 9.63 20.23
N TYR A 33 6.88 10.72 20.48
CA TYR A 33 5.42 10.67 20.48
C TYR A 33 4.97 10.64 19.02
N ASN A 34 4.68 9.45 18.53
CA ASN A 34 4.15 9.24 17.20
C ASN A 34 2.72 9.81 17.16
N THR A 35 2.61 11.08 16.76
CA THR A 35 1.34 11.78 16.55
C THR A 35 0.69 11.38 15.21
N GLY A 36 1.10 10.24 14.66
CA GLY A 36 0.50 9.67 13.46
C GLY A 36 -0.97 9.33 13.72
N GLU A 37 -1.81 9.58 12.74
CA GLU A 37 -3.18 9.11 12.76
C GLU A 37 -3.23 7.60 13.03
N PRO A 38 -4.24 7.11 13.76
CA PRO A 38 -4.44 5.68 13.96
C PRO A 38 -4.43 4.96 12.62
N ARG A 39 -3.69 3.83 12.50
CA ARG A 39 -3.57 3.08 11.25
C ARG A 39 -4.92 2.72 10.63
N GLY A 40 -5.95 2.49 11.45
CA GLY A 40 -7.33 2.21 11.01
C GLY A 40 -8.05 3.38 10.33
N LYS A 41 -7.48 4.61 10.37
CA LYS A 41 -8.02 5.79 9.66
C LYS A 41 -7.20 6.14 8.41
N VAL A 42 -6.30 5.27 7.99
CA VAL A 42 -5.44 5.49 6.82
C VAL A 42 -5.64 4.36 5.83
N LEU A 43 -6.03 4.70 4.61
CA LEU A 43 -6.09 3.79 3.47
C LEU A 43 -4.86 3.99 2.58
N LYS A 44 -4.02 2.96 2.47
CA LYS A 44 -2.82 2.97 1.63
C LYS A 44 -3.08 2.25 0.32
N ILE A 45 -3.02 2.98 -0.78
CA ILE A 45 -3.25 2.48 -2.14
C ILE A 45 -1.95 2.54 -2.93
N TYR A 46 -1.62 1.46 -3.65
CA TYR A 46 -0.46 1.39 -4.54
C TYR A 46 -0.91 0.99 -5.94
N ASN A 47 -0.86 1.92 -6.88
CA ASN A 47 -1.47 1.81 -8.20
C ASN A 47 -0.51 2.29 -9.30
N TRP A 48 -0.88 2.06 -10.55
CA TRP A 48 -0.24 2.68 -11.72
C TRP A 48 -0.45 4.19 -11.73
N ALA A 49 0.53 4.94 -12.27
CA ALA A 49 0.51 6.41 -12.24
C ALA A 49 -0.76 7.00 -12.87
N ASP A 50 -1.20 6.44 -14.01
CA ASP A 50 -2.27 7.02 -14.83
C ASP A 50 -3.61 6.27 -14.74
N TYR A 51 -3.78 5.41 -13.70
CA TYR A 51 -4.95 4.53 -13.60
C TYR A 51 -6.06 5.06 -12.69
N ILE A 52 -5.99 6.32 -12.28
CA ILE A 52 -7.03 6.94 -11.45
C ILE A 52 -7.46 8.27 -12.05
N GLY A 53 -8.77 8.53 -12.06
CA GLY A 53 -9.32 9.81 -12.51
C GLY A 53 -9.10 10.92 -11.48
N GLU A 54 -9.07 12.15 -11.98
CA GLU A 54 -9.04 13.34 -11.12
C GLU A 54 -10.29 13.36 -10.21
N GLY A 55 -10.11 13.70 -8.94
CA GLY A 55 -11.19 13.80 -7.94
C GLY A 55 -11.67 12.48 -7.33
N VAL A 56 -11.29 11.31 -7.87
CA VAL A 56 -11.79 10.00 -7.39
C VAL A 56 -11.44 9.73 -5.93
N LEU A 57 -10.27 10.16 -5.48
CA LEU A 57 -9.83 9.93 -4.09
C LEU A 57 -10.64 10.81 -3.13
N GLU A 58 -10.88 12.04 -3.48
CA GLU A 58 -11.69 13.00 -2.74
C GLU A 58 -13.15 12.55 -2.67
N ASP A 59 -13.70 12.10 -3.78
CA ASP A 59 -15.07 11.57 -3.86
C ASP A 59 -15.21 10.33 -2.98
N PHE A 60 -14.20 9.44 -2.99
CA PHE A 60 -14.21 8.28 -2.12
C PHE A 60 -14.14 8.67 -0.64
N GLN A 61 -13.34 9.65 -0.25
CA GLN A 61 -13.29 10.13 1.14
C GLN A 61 -14.64 10.71 1.58
N ALA A 62 -15.30 11.47 0.72
CA ALA A 62 -16.63 12.01 0.97
C ALA A 62 -17.66 10.89 1.12
N TYR A 63 -17.68 9.92 0.21
CA TYR A 63 -18.53 8.73 0.26
C TYR A 63 -18.30 7.92 1.53
N TYR A 64 -17.05 7.65 1.90
CA TYR A 64 -16.71 6.89 3.10
C TYR A 64 -17.24 7.59 4.36
N LYS A 65 -17.05 8.91 4.44
CA LYS A 65 -17.58 9.72 5.56
C LYS A 65 -19.11 9.68 5.63
N GLU A 66 -19.78 9.75 4.49
CA GLU A 66 -21.25 9.65 4.43
C GLU A 66 -21.74 8.27 4.93
N GLN A 67 -21.06 7.19 4.53
CA GLN A 67 -21.47 5.83 4.89
C GLN A 67 -21.15 5.44 6.33
N THR A 68 -20.02 5.93 6.88
CA THR A 68 -19.49 5.47 8.17
C THR A 68 -19.55 6.54 9.28
N GLY A 69 -19.69 7.81 8.91
CA GLY A 69 -19.55 8.95 9.84
C GLY A 69 -18.09 9.26 10.20
N GLU A 70 -17.11 8.54 9.64
CA GLU A 70 -15.70 8.69 9.96
C GLU A 70 -14.90 9.30 8.80
N ASP A 71 -13.87 10.06 9.14
CA ASP A 71 -12.90 10.54 8.15
C ASP A 71 -11.83 9.47 7.91
N ILE A 72 -11.44 9.29 6.64
CA ILE A 72 -10.33 8.44 6.22
C ILE A 72 -9.30 9.25 5.45
N ARG A 73 -8.01 9.08 5.79
CA ARG A 73 -6.90 9.67 5.03
C ARG A 73 -6.39 8.66 4.01
N ILE A 74 -6.27 9.08 2.76
CA ILE A 74 -5.71 8.25 1.71
C ILE A 74 -4.23 8.57 1.54
N VAL A 75 -3.39 7.53 1.50
CA VAL A 75 -1.99 7.57 1.08
C VAL A 75 -1.91 6.86 -0.26
N TYR A 76 -1.87 7.65 -1.34
CA TYR A 76 -1.79 7.13 -2.69
C TYR A 76 -0.34 7.13 -3.16
N GLN A 77 0.16 5.97 -3.56
CA GLN A 77 1.50 5.79 -4.14
C GLN A 77 1.39 5.18 -5.52
N THR A 78 2.34 5.48 -6.38
CA THR A 78 2.35 4.97 -7.75
C THR A 78 3.59 4.13 -8.05
N PHE A 79 3.47 3.24 -9.02
CA PHE A 79 4.57 2.47 -9.60
C PHE A 79 4.43 2.39 -11.11
N ASP A 80 5.55 2.13 -11.79
CA ASP A 80 5.63 1.98 -13.24
C ASP A 80 6.06 0.57 -13.66
N ILE A 81 6.55 -0.24 -12.71
CA ILE A 81 7.07 -1.58 -12.95
C ILE A 81 6.53 -2.54 -11.88
N ASN A 82 5.83 -3.58 -12.31
CA ASN A 82 5.23 -4.62 -11.47
C ASN A 82 6.25 -5.30 -10.52
N GLU A 83 7.44 -5.62 -11.01
CA GLU A 83 8.46 -6.34 -10.25
C GLU A 83 9.06 -5.48 -9.13
N ILE A 84 9.19 -4.18 -9.37
CA ILE A 84 9.63 -3.21 -8.36
C ILE A 84 8.58 -3.11 -7.26
N MET A 85 7.30 -2.96 -7.64
CA MET A 85 6.18 -2.94 -6.72
C MET A 85 6.16 -4.21 -5.86
N LEU A 86 6.23 -5.39 -6.48
CA LEU A 86 6.23 -6.68 -5.78
C LEU A 86 7.42 -6.80 -4.81
N THR A 87 8.61 -6.38 -5.24
CA THR A 87 9.82 -6.40 -4.40
C THR A 87 9.67 -5.50 -3.17
N LYS A 88 9.04 -4.34 -3.33
CA LYS A 88 8.77 -3.40 -2.24
C LYS A 88 7.85 -4.02 -1.19
N ILE A 89 6.81 -4.73 -1.61
CA ILE A 89 5.90 -5.45 -0.71
C ILE A 89 6.62 -6.62 -0.02
N GLU A 90 7.32 -7.47 -0.78
CA GLU A 90 7.96 -8.69 -0.26
C GLU A 90 9.12 -8.41 0.68
N LYS A 91 9.96 -7.43 0.37
CA LYS A 91 11.22 -7.15 1.08
C LYS A 91 11.17 -5.88 1.91
N GLY A 92 10.40 -4.89 1.49
CA GLY A 92 10.25 -3.62 2.16
C GLY A 92 9.29 -3.68 3.36
N HIS A 93 8.51 -4.77 3.50
CA HIS A 93 7.48 -4.93 4.52
C HIS A 93 6.51 -3.74 4.59
N GLU A 94 6.22 -3.16 3.43
CA GLU A 94 5.25 -2.07 3.34
C GLU A 94 3.83 -2.61 3.45
N ASP A 95 3.04 -1.99 4.31
CA ASP A 95 1.67 -2.38 4.62
C ASP A 95 0.66 -1.62 3.74
N PHE A 96 0.52 -2.01 2.49
CA PHE A 96 -0.55 -1.50 1.63
C PHE A 96 -1.88 -2.20 1.92
N ASP A 97 -2.99 -1.46 1.83
CA ASP A 97 -4.34 -2.01 1.96
C ASP A 97 -4.86 -2.48 0.60
N VAL A 98 -4.53 -1.73 -0.46
CA VAL A 98 -4.95 -2.02 -1.84
C VAL A 98 -3.75 -1.89 -2.77
N VAL A 99 -3.55 -2.89 -3.62
CA VAL A 99 -2.55 -2.87 -4.69
C VAL A 99 -3.21 -3.23 -6.01
N CYS A 100 -2.76 -2.61 -7.12
CA CYS A 100 -3.36 -2.77 -8.45
C CYS A 100 -2.33 -3.27 -9.47
N PRO A 101 -1.80 -4.49 -9.34
CA PRO A 101 -0.84 -5.07 -10.28
C PRO A 101 -1.51 -5.69 -11.50
N SER A 102 -0.69 -6.08 -12.47
CA SER A 102 -1.11 -6.95 -13.57
C SER A 102 -1.42 -8.37 -13.06
N GLU A 103 -2.23 -9.11 -13.84
CA GLU A 103 -2.77 -10.42 -13.49
C GLU A 103 -1.69 -11.45 -13.10
N TYR A 104 -0.56 -11.51 -13.83
CA TYR A 104 0.51 -12.47 -13.54
C TYR A 104 1.20 -12.20 -12.18
N ILE A 105 1.18 -10.95 -11.72
CA ILE A 105 1.66 -10.61 -10.37
C ILE A 105 0.65 -11.05 -9.30
N ILE A 106 -0.65 -10.92 -9.56
CA ILE A 106 -1.69 -11.44 -8.65
C ILE A 106 -1.46 -12.94 -8.42
N GLU A 107 -1.24 -13.70 -9.49
CA GLU A 107 -0.92 -15.13 -9.38
C GLU A 107 0.33 -15.39 -8.50
N ARG A 108 1.39 -14.60 -8.69
CA ARG A 108 2.62 -14.69 -7.86
C ARG A 108 2.36 -14.33 -6.40
N MET A 109 1.56 -13.30 -6.14
CA MET A 109 1.19 -12.87 -4.79
C MET A 109 0.34 -13.92 -4.08
N LEU A 110 -0.60 -14.57 -4.79
CA LEU A 110 -1.38 -15.69 -4.25
C LEU A 110 -0.49 -16.87 -3.85
N ARG A 111 0.49 -17.24 -4.69
CA ARG A 111 1.46 -18.31 -4.38
C ARG A 111 2.31 -18.01 -3.15
N LYS A 112 2.58 -16.72 -2.88
CA LYS A 112 3.45 -16.26 -1.79
C LYS A 112 2.69 -15.85 -0.53
N ASP A 113 1.38 -16.02 -0.51
CA ASP A 113 0.53 -15.64 0.64
C ASP A 113 0.59 -14.14 1.01
N LEU A 114 0.65 -13.29 -0.01
CA LEU A 114 0.77 -11.85 0.16
C LEU A 114 -0.57 -11.11 0.08
N LEU A 115 -1.67 -11.82 -0.21
CA LEU A 115 -3.00 -11.23 -0.35
C LEU A 115 -3.91 -11.74 0.76
N LEU A 116 -4.69 -10.83 1.32
CA LEU A 116 -5.82 -11.16 2.19
C LEU A 116 -7.08 -11.39 1.34
N PRO A 117 -7.97 -12.30 1.75
CA PRO A 117 -9.24 -12.45 1.07
C PRO A 117 -10.08 -11.18 1.20
N ILE A 118 -10.75 -10.82 0.12
CA ILE A 118 -11.77 -9.76 0.12
C ILE A 118 -12.92 -10.22 1.00
N ASP A 119 -13.52 -9.29 1.74
CA ASP A 119 -14.69 -9.57 2.55
C ASP A 119 -15.77 -10.27 1.70
N THR A 120 -16.25 -11.40 2.19
CA THR A 120 -17.27 -12.19 1.49
C THR A 120 -18.56 -11.42 1.29
N VAL A 121 -18.88 -10.47 2.16
CA VAL A 121 -20.05 -9.59 2.02
C VAL A 121 -19.87 -8.69 0.80
N PHE A 122 -18.70 -8.07 0.62
CA PHE A 122 -18.40 -7.28 -0.56
C PHE A 122 -18.37 -8.13 -1.84
N ALA A 123 -17.67 -9.26 -1.83
CA ALA A 123 -17.58 -10.16 -2.99
C ALA A 123 -18.93 -10.74 -3.44
N HIS A 124 -19.93 -10.75 -2.56
CA HIS A 124 -21.30 -11.18 -2.85
C HIS A 124 -22.28 -10.03 -3.04
N SER A 125 -21.79 -8.76 -3.02
CA SER A 125 -22.66 -7.63 -3.28
C SER A 125 -23.21 -7.70 -4.71
N PRO A 126 -24.50 -7.41 -4.93
CA PRO A 126 -25.10 -7.39 -6.26
C PRO A 126 -24.34 -6.47 -7.24
N ASP A 127 -23.86 -5.33 -6.77
CA ASP A 127 -23.16 -4.35 -7.59
C ASP A 127 -21.83 -4.89 -8.13
N TYR A 128 -21.03 -5.54 -7.28
CA TYR A 128 -19.80 -6.18 -7.73
C TYR A 128 -20.09 -7.27 -8.78
N MET A 129 -21.02 -8.16 -8.49
CA MET A 129 -21.36 -9.28 -9.37
C MET A 129 -21.94 -8.82 -10.71
N ASN A 130 -22.65 -7.67 -10.73
CA ASN A 130 -23.27 -7.12 -11.92
C ASN A 130 -22.30 -6.26 -12.75
N ASN A 131 -21.31 -5.62 -12.11
CA ASN A 131 -20.41 -4.67 -12.77
C ASN A 131 -19.16 -5.33 -13.37
N VAL A 132 -18.82 -6.57 -13.00
CA VAL A 132 -17.69 -7.29 -13.59
C VAL A 132 -18.17 -8.34 -14.59
N SER A 133 -17.70 -8.23 -15.83
CA SER A 133 -18.03 -9.17 -16.92
C SER A 133 -17.79 -10.62 -16.48
N PRO A 134 -18.71 -11.57 -16.77
CA PRO A 134 -18.50 -13.00 -16.55
C PRO A 134 -17.20 -13.52 -17.18
N TYR A 135 -16.88 -13.06 -18.37
CA TYR A 135 -15.63 -13.38 -19.08
C TYR A 135 -14.39 -12.98 -18.24
N ILE A 136 -14.37 -11.77 -17.72
CA ILE A 136 -13.24 -11.30 -16.89
C ILE A 136 -13.13 -12.07 -15.58
N ARG A 137 -14.27 -12.39 -14.94
CA ARG A 137 -14.27 -13.26 -13.74
C ARG A 137 -13.69 -14.64 -14.02
N GLU A 138 -13.99 -15.20 -15.19
CA GLU A 138 -13.41 -16.47 -15.62
C GLU A 138 -11.89 -16.37 -15.85
N GLN A 139 -11.40 -15.25 -16.45
CA GLN A 139 -9.96 -15.05 -16.61
C GLN A 139 -9.26 -14.92 -15.25
N ILE A 140 -9.82 -14.17 -14.31
CA ILE A 140 -9.27 -14.06 -12.94
C ILE A 140 -9.27 -15.45 -12.26
N ALA A 141 -10.31 -16.25 -12.43
CA ALA A 141 -10.37 -17.59 -11.85
C ALA A 141 -9.22 -18.50 -12.28
N LYS A 142 -8.64 -18.30 -13.47
CA LYS A 142 -7.48 -19.06 -13.97
C LYS A 142 -6.19 -18.80 -13.19
N LEU A 143 -6.11 -17.69 -12.47
CA LEU A 143 -4.97 -17.34 -11.61
C LEU A 143 -4.98 -18.06 -10.26
N SER A 144 -6.04 -18.81 -9.97
CA SER A 144 -6.27 -19.48 -8.69
C SER A 144 -5.14 -20.44 -8.33
N GLN A 145 -4.83 -20.52 -7.04
CA GLN A 145 -3.90 -21.47 -6.46
C GLN A 145 -4.64 -22.50 -5.60
N PRO A 146 -4.05 -23.66 -5.29
CA PRO A 146 -4.67 -24.65 -4.42
C PRO A 146 -5.18 -24.03 -3.09
N GLY A 147 -6.49 -24.14 -2.85
CA GLY A 147 -7.13 -23.54 -1.67
C GLY A 147 -7.31 -22.02 -1.70
N ARG A 148 -6.94 -21.35 -2.79
CA ARG A 148 -7.02 -19.88 -2.95
C ARG A 148 -7.67 -19.51 -4.27
N PRO A 149 -8.99 -19.48 -4.36
CA PRO A 149 -9.71 -19.02 -5.56
C PRO A 149 -9.44 -17.52 -5.78
N ALA A 150 -8.84 -17.15 -6.93
CA ALA A 150 -8.37 -15.79 -7.17
C ALA A 150 -9.48 -14.71 -7.03
N ASN A 151 -10.71 -15.03 -7.42
CA ASN A 151 -11.86 -14.13 -7.25
C ASN A 151 -12.23 -13.80 -5.79
N GLN A 152 -11.66 -14.51 -4.81
CA GLN A 152 -11.80 -14.15 -3.40
C GLN A 152 -10.74 -13.19 -2.91
N TYR A 153 -9.70 -12.91 -3.72
CA TYR A 153 -8.55 -12.08 -3.35
C TYR A 153 -8.36 -10.89 -4.28
N ALA A 154 -8.94 -10.92 -5.47
CA ALA A 154 -8.76 -9.88 -6.48
C ALA A 154 -10.06 -9.56 -7.22
N VAL A 155 -10.24 -8.27 -7.51
CA VAL A 155 -11.31 -7.71 -8.33
C VAL A 155 -10.69 -7.03 -9.53
N CYS A 156 -11.25 -7.22 -10.72
CA CYS A 156 -10.79 -6.50 -11.89
C CYS A 156 -11.07 -5.00 -11.75
N TYR A 157 -10.02 -4.19 -11.83
CA TYR A 157 -10.11 -2.74 -11.88
C TYR A 157 -10.17 -2.23 -13.32
N MET A 158 -9.21 -2.65 -14.12
CA MET A 158 -9.13 -2.35 -15.56
C MET A 158 -8.66 -3.59 -16.33
N TRP A 159 -9.05 -3.69 -17.60
CA TRP A 159 -8.53 -4.71 -18.48
C TRP A 159 -8.40 -4.16 -19.89
N GLY A 160 -7.53 -4.77 -20.69
CA GLY A 160 -7.31 -4.40 -22.07
C GLY A 160 -6.65 -5.54 -22.84
N THR A 161 -6.51 -5.36 -24.14
CA THR A 161 -5.80 -6.29 -25.01
C THR A 161 -4.50 -5.66 -25.48
N ALA A 162 -3.45 -6.47 -25.59
CA ALA A 162 -2.24 -6.10 -26.30
C ALA A 162 -2.32 -6.62 -27.75
N GLY A 163 -1.69 -5.91 -28.66
CA GLY A 163 -1.66 -6.29 -30.06
C GLY A 163 -0.39 -5.79 -30.74
N ILE A 164 -0.11 -6.33 -31.91
CA ILE A 164 1.02 -5.90 -32.75
C ILE A 164 0.53 -4.83 -33.72
N LEU A 165 1.10 -3.63 -33.61
CA LEU A 165 0.94 -2.58 -34.60
C LEU A 165 2.11 -2.66 -35.60
N TYR A 166 1.83 -2.85 -36.87
CA TYR A 166 2.84 -2.96 -37.91
C TYR A 166 2.59 -2.04 -39.10
N ASN A 167 3.67 -1.68 -39.80
CA ASN A 167 3.59 -0.87 -40.99
C ASN A 167 3.49 -1.78 -42.23
N LYS A 168 2.30 -1.79 -42.86
CA LYS A 168 1.99 -2.61 -44.06
C LYS A 168 2.87 -2.33 -45.26
N ALA A 169 3.61 -1.21 -45.31
CA ALA A 169 4.54 -0.90 -46.39
C ALA A 169 5.86 -1.74 -46.26
N PHE A 170 6.15 -2.29 -45.13
CA PHE A 170 7.41 -3.02 -44.86
C PHE A 170 7.22 -4.46 -44.43
N VAL A 171 6.05 -4.81 -43.90
CA VAL A 171 5.78 -6.12 -43.27
C VAL A 171 4.39 -6.58 -43.69
N THR A 172 4.23 -7.86 -43.98
CA THR A 172 2.95 -8.49 -44.28
C THR A 172 2.27 -8.99 -42.98
N GLU A 173 0.96 -9.25 -43.07
CA GLU A 173 0.19 -9.78 -41.95
C GLU A 173 0.72 -11.15 -41.51
N GLN A 174 1.13 -12.01 -42.44
CA GLN A 174 1.66 -13.34 -42.18
C GLN A 174 3.01 -13.33 -41.40
N GLU A 175 3.79 -12.25 -41.55
CA GLU A 175 5.07 -12.09 -40.84
C GLU A 175 4.90 -11.62 -39.40
N VAL A 176 3.69 -11.18 -39.01
CA VAL A 176 3.41 -10.59 -37.68
C VAL A 176 2.17 -11.19 -37.03
N ASP A 177 1.69 -12.35 -37.46
CA ASP A 177 0.51 -13.00 -36.93
C ASP A 177 0.78 -13.75 -35.60
N THR A 178 2.04 -13.84 -35.19
CA THR A 178 2.49 -14.44 -33.94
C THR A 178 3.34 -13.49 -33.11
N TRP A 179 3.56 -13.84 -31.86
CA TRP A 179 4.44 -13.13 -30.92
C TRP A 179 5.90 -13.65 -30.98
N GLU A 180 6.18 -14.63 -31.83
CA GLU A 180 7.49 -15.26 -32.03
C GLU A 180 8.25 -14.64 -33.21
#